data_fc3877dad77ab75dcc4d7070f6f72ea6
#
_entry.id   fc3877dad77ab75dcc4d7070f6f72ea6
#
_cell.length_a   1.000
_cell.length_b   1.000
_cell.length_c   1.000
_cell.angle_alpha   90.00
_cell.angle_beta   90.00
_cell.angle_gamma   90.00
#
_symmetry.space_group_name_H-M   'P 1'
#
loop_
_entity.id
_entity.type
_entity.pdbx_description
1 polymer ?
#
loop_
_entity_poly.entity_id
_entity_poly.type
_entity_poly.pdbx_seq_one_letter_code
_entity_poly.pdbx_strand_id
1 'polypeptide(L)'
;MGILTFKGGVHPYDGKELSKNSPVVKYLPKGDMVYPLSQHIGAPAAAIVQKGDHVLAGQKIADAAGFVSSPIHSSVSGTVKGIEPRLTATGSMVNSIIIENDQQYESVEFTPARLEDLSKEEILARIKEGGVVGMGGAGFPTQVKLAPKEPEKIDHILVNGAECEPYLTSDYRRMLDDSEKLIEGLRVMLKLFDNAKGYICIEDNKPDCIAKLKEMVKDIPRIEVAELMTKYPQGGERFLIKAVTDREINSAMLPADAGCVVDNVDTVIAVHEAVILGKPVMDRIVTVTGQGIKNPQNFDVLSGTDMAELIEAAGGLTDNVSKVISGGPMMGFAMYDTHVPCIKTSSACLCLEKDDVADAEQTACINCGRCVGVCPGHVIPARLATFAEHGDMESFQKFDGMECCECGCCSYICPAKRPLTQMIKSMRKMVLASRKKK
;
A
#
# COMPACT_ATOMS: atom_id res chain seq x y z
N MET A 1 16.86 23.20 0.75
CA MET A 1 17.46 21.87 0.57
C MET A 1 17.37 21.50 -0.91
N GLY A 2 18.34 20.74 -1.47
CA GLY A 2 18.19 20.18 -2.82
C GLY A 2 17.13 19.09 -2.84
N ILE A 3 16.65 18.71 -4.04
CA ILE A 3 15.70 17.61 -4.23
C ILE A 3 16.34 16.29 -3.76
N LEU A 4 15.68 15.59 -2.85
CA LEU A 4 16.19 14.37 -2.21
C LEU A 4 15.96 13.15 -3.13
N THR A 5 16.92 12.21 -3.12
CA THR A 5 16.84 11.03 -3.96
C THR A 5 17.82 9.93 -3.52
N PHE A 6 17.73 8.74 -4.14
CA PHE A 6 18.64 7.60 -3.97
C PHE A 6 19.31 7.24 -5.30
N LYS A 7 20.30 6.35 -5.29
CA LYS A 7 20.98 5.88 -6.52
C LYS A 7 20.23 4.71 -7.17
N GLY A 8 20.10 4.72 -8.50
CA GLY A 8 19.31 3.72 -9.27
C GLY A 8 17.90 4.20 -9.55
N GLY A 9 16.98 3.26 -9.80
CA GLY A 9 15.59 3.54 -10.20
C GLY A 9 15.41 3.77 -11.69
N VAL A 10 14.17 3.97 -12.10
CA VAL A 10 13.74 4.21 -13.49
C VAL A 10 12.73 5.35 -13.56
N HIS A 11 12.51 5.90 -14.73
CA HIS A 11 11.52 6.94 -15.01
C HIS A 11 10.49 6.40 -16.00
N PRO A 12 9.48 5.64 -15.55
CA PRO A 12 8.39 5.19 -16.42
C PRO A 12 7.48 6.36 -16.79
N TYR A 13 6.67 6.19 -17.85
CA TYR A 13 5.55 7.08 -18.11
C TYR A 13 4.61 7.05 -16.90
N ASP A 14 4.27 8.20 -16.35
CA ASP A 14 3.57 8.27 -15.08
C ASP A 14 2.04 8.13 -15.18
N GLY A 15 1.43 8.50 -16.31
CA GLY A 15 -0.01 8.33 -16.61
C GLY A 15 -0.98 8.99 -15.62
N LYS A 16 -0.49 9.85 -14.73
CA LYS A 16 -1.30 10.45 -13.65
C LYS A 16 -2.28 11.50 -14.16
N GLU A 17 -2.03 12.08 -15.32
CA GLU A 17 -2.92 13.06 -15.96
C GLU A 17 -4.32 12.51 -16.23
N LEU A 18 -4.47 11.18 -16.34
CA LEU A 18 -5.76 10.54 -16.61
C LEU A 18 -6.77 10.73 -15.46
N SER A 19 -6.31 10.78 -14.21
CA SER A 19 -7.19 10.79 -13.03
C SER A 19 -6.87 11.85 -11.98
N LYS A 20 -5.68 12.48 -11.99
CA LYS A 20 -5.24 13.39 -10.91
C LYS A 20 -6.17 14.59 -10.69
N ASN A 21 -6.76 15.10 -11.78
CA ASN A 21 -7.63 16.28 -11.73
C ASN A 21 -9.09 15.93 -11.45
N SER A 22 -9.45 14.64 -11.45
CA SER A 22 -10.80 14.19 -11.12
C SER A 22 -11.02 14.28 -9.60
N PRO A 23 -12.14 14.86 -9.14
CA PRO A 23 -12.47 14.86 -7.72
C PRO A 23 -12.69 13.42 -7.23
N VAL A 24 -12.49 13.19 -5.94
CA VAL A 24 -12.85 11.90 -5.33
C VAL A 24 -14.37 11.77 -5.30
N VAL A 25 -14.88 10.66 -5.84
CA VAL A 25 -16.32 10.36 -5.87
C VAL A 25 -16.63 9.28 -4.85
N LYS A 26 -17.53 9.57 -3.93
CA LYS A 26 -18.02 8.55 -2.98
C LYS A 26 -18.82 7.49 -3.74
N TYR A 27 -18.42 6.24 -3.60
CA TYR A 27 -19.13 5.09 -4.15
C TYR A 27 -19.85 4.32 -3.04
N LEU A 28 -21.15 4.09 -3.22
CA LEU A 28 -21.95 3.24 -2.34
C LEU A 28 -22.18 1.89 -3.04
N PRO A 29 -21.67 0.77 -2.45
CA PRO A 29 -21.78 -0.55 -3.05
C PRO A 29 -23.23 -1.04 -3.12
N LYS A 30 -23.53 -1.82 -4.14
CA LYS A 30 -24.88 -2.36 -4.39
C LYS A 30 -24.98 -3.84 -4.05
N GLY A 31 -23.87 -4.57 -4.19
CA GLY A 31 -23.79 -6.01 -3.98
C GLY A 31 -23.47 -6.42 -2.56
N ASP A 32 -23.24 -7.71 -2.40
CA ASP A 32 -22.74 -8.30 -1.17
C ASP A 32 -21.31 -7.80 -0.87
N MET A 33 -21.05 -7.53 0.40
CA MET A 33 -19.73 -7.11 0.85
C MET A 33 -18.89 -8.32 1.24
N VAL A 34 -17.64 -8.36 0.77
CA VAL A 34 -16.74 -9.50 1.00
C VAL A 34 -15.51 -9.03 1.79
N TYR A 35 -15.33 -9.58 2.99
CA TYR A 35 -14.22 -9.23 3.89
C TYR A 35 -13.28 -10.43 4.07
N PRO A 36 -12.19 -10.54 3.27
CA PRO A 36 -11.19 -11.57 3.47
C PRO A 36 -10.58 -11.48 4.88
N LEU A 37 -10.44 -12.61 5.56
CA LEU A 37 -9.83 -12.65 6.90
C LEU A 37 -8.32 -12.39 6.87
N SER A 38 -7.69 -12.49 5.71
CA SER A 38 -6.27 -12.18 5.47
C SER A 38 -6.14 -10.92 4.59
N GLN A 39 -6.15 -9.75 5.21
CA GLN A 39 -5.97 -8.45 4.54
C GLN A 39 -4.62 -7.79 4.87
N HIS A 40 -3.74 -8.49 5.58
CA HIS A 40 -2.48 -7.95 6.12
C HIS A 40 -1.44 -9.07 6.25
N ILE A 41 -0.18 -8.71 6.43
CA ILE A 41 0.88 -9.66 6.81
C ILE A 41 0.65 -10.15 8.24
N GLY A 42 0.98 -11.41 8.49
CA GLY A 42 0.88 -12.05 9.79
C GLY A 42 -0.24 -13.08 9.85
N ALA A 43 -0.78 -13.32 11.05
CA ALA A 43 -1.88 -14.26 11.24
C ALA A 43 -3.20 -13.66 10.69
N PRO A 44 -3.99 -14.41 9.90
CA PRO A 44 -5.33 -13.96 9.51
C PRO A 44 -6.16 -13.58 10.72
N ALA A 45 -7.08 -12.63 10.57
CA ALA A 45 -8.04 -12.31 11.61
C ALA A 45 -9.00 -13.48 11.86
N ALA A 46 -9.51 -13.60 13.08
CA ALA A 46 -10.50 -14.60 13.47
C ALA A 46 -11.90 -13.98 13.43
N ALA A 47 -12.81 -14.56 12.66
CA ALA A 47 -14.21 -14.11 12.64
C ALA A 47 -14.85 -14.23 14.02
N ILE A 48 -15.60 -13.21 14.44
CA ILE A 48 -16.36 -13.15 15.70
C ILE A 48 -17.87 -13.06 15.45
N VAL A 49 -18.30 -13.17 14.20
CA VAL A 49 -19.70 -13.19 13.74
C VAL A 49 -20.01 -14.51 13.06
N GLN A 50 -21.29 -14.86 12.98
CA GLN A 50 -21.79 -16.07 12.35
C GLN A 50 -22.95 -15.76 11.39
N LYS A 51 -23.28 -16.73 10.55
CA LYS A 51 -24.42 -16.62 9.63
C LYS A 51 -25.70 -16.25 10.34
N GLY A 52 -26.38 -15.23 9.83
CA GLY A 52 -27.64 -14.70 10.35
C GLY A 52 -27.47 -13.53 11.31
N ASP A 53 -26.25 -13.22 11.77
CA ASP A 53 -26.01 -12.02 12.59
C ASP A 53 -26.27 -10.76 11.78
N HIS A 54 -26.99 -9.80 12.35
CA HIS A 54 -27.10 -8.45 11.80
C HIS A 54 -25.95 -7.60 12.36
N VAL A 55 -25.27 -6.86 11.50
CA VAL A 55 -24.11 -6.02 11.84
C VAL A 55 -24.33 -4.58 11.36
N LEU A 56 -23.67 -3.64 12.03
CA LEU A 56 -23.69 -2.22 11.69
C LEU A 56 -22.35 -1.79 11.05
N ALA A 57 -22.36 -0.71 10.30
CA ALA A 57 -21.12 -0.09 9.83
C ALA A 57 -20.25 0.35 11.01
N GLY A 58 -18.95 0.04 10.98
CA GLY A 58 -18.02 0.27 12.09
C GLY A 58 -18.01 -0.84 13.15
N GLN A 59 -18.91 -1.80 13.10
CA GLN A 59 -18.89 -2.93 14.02
C GLN A 59 -17.73 -3.88 13.69
N LYS A 60 -16.96 -4.31 14.71
CA LYS A 60 -15.92 -5.32 14.55
C LYS A 60 -16.55 -6.66 14.21
N ILE A 61 -16.12 -7.28 13.11
CA ILE A 61 -16.61 -8.57 12.58
C ILE A 61 -15.55 -9.66 12.64
N ALA A 62 -14.27 -9.29 12.78
CA ALA A 62 -13.18 -10.23 13.03
C ALA A 62 -12.15 -9.58 13.95
N ASP A 63 -11.56 -10.36 14.85
CA ASP A 63 -10.54 -9.88 15.79
C ASP A 63 -9.14 -10.36 15.40
N ALA A 64 -8.12 -9.66 15.90
CA ALA A 64 -6.74 -10.02 15.68
C ALA A 64 -6.40 -11.38 16.34
N ALA A 65 -5.89 -12.34 15.56
CA ALA A 65 -5.57 -13.69 16.05
C ALA A 65 -4.11 -13.88 16.46
N GLY A 66 -3.34 -12.78 16.57
CA GLY A 66 -1.93 -12.85 16.97
C GLY A 66 -1.29 -11.48 17.17
N PHE A 67 -0.01 -11.45 17.52
CA PHE A 67 0.73 -10.18 17.71
C PHE A 67 0.80 -9.37 16.42
N VAL A 68 1.13 -10.03 15.30
CA VAL A 68 1.06 -9.43 13.96
C VAL A 68 -0.25 -9.87 13.33
N SER A 69 -1.31 -9.15 13.64
CA SER A 69 -2.68 -9.33 13.14
C SER A 69 -3.46 -8.04 13.35
N SER A 70 -4.57 -7.87 12.66
CA SER A 70 -5.39 -6.66 12.72
C SER A 70 -6.88 -7.00 12.65
N PRO A 71 -7.75 -6.39 13.47
CA PRO A 71 -9.19 -6.60 13.40
C PRO A 71 -9.78 -6.07 12.09
N ILE A 72 -10.96 -6.58 11.74
CA ILE A 72 -11.73 -6.17 10.55
C ILE A 72 -13.09 -5.68 11.03
N HIS A 73 -13.54 -4.56 10.43
CA HIS A 73 -14.82 -3.95 10.72
C HIS A 73 -15.72 -4.00 9.49
N SER A 74 -17.02 -4.13 9.70
CA SER A 74 -17.99 -3.97 8.63
C SER A 74 -17.99 -2.52 8.16
N SER A 75 -18.03 -2.31 6.86
CA SER A 75 -18.16 -0.97 6.26
C SER A 75 -19.60 -0.61 5.92
N VAL A 76 -20.53 -1.55 6.10
CA VAL A 76 -21.95 -1.40 5.85
C VAL A 76 -22.78 -1.98 6.99
N SER A 77 -24.06 -1.64 7.08
CA SER A 77 -25.05 -2.44 7.82
C SER A 77 -25.59 -3.57 6.95
N GLY A 78 -25.99 -4.67 7.58
CA GLY A 78 -26.52 -5.80 6.86
C GLY A 78 -26.45 -7.13 7.62
N THR A 79 -26.75 -8.22 6.93
CA THR A 79 -26.82 -9.57 7.51
C THR A 79 -25.67 -10.45 7.03
N VAL A 80 -24.98 -11.12 7.94
CA VAL A 80 -23.91 -12.07 7.62
C VAL A 80 -24.52 -13.30 6.91
N LYS A 81 -24.17 -13.48 5.63
CA LYS A 81 -24.60 -14.65 4.82
C LYS A 81 -23.82 -15.91 5.15
N GLY A 82 -22.57 -15.75 5.56
CA GLY A 82 -21.67 -16.86 5.90
C GLY A 82 -20.20 -16.48 5.85
N ILE A 83 -19.35 -17.49 6.07
CA ILE A 83 -17.90 -17.40 5.96
C ILE A 83 -17.46 -18.49 5.01
N GLU A 84 -16.93 -18.11 3.86
CA GLU A 84 -16.53 -19.05 2.81
C GLU A 84 -15.33 -18.52 1.99
N PRO A 85 -14.60 -19.37 1.26
CA PRO A 85 -13.51 -18.94 0.39
C PRO A 85 -14.01 -18.03 -0.72
N ARG A 86 -13.35 -16.86 -0.88
CA ARG A 86 -13.56 -15.92 -1.99
C ARG A 86 -12.24 -15.59 -2.67
N LEU A 87 -12.33 -15.33 -3.96
CA LEU A 87 -11.19 -14.90 -4.75
C LEU A 87 -10.73 -13.52 -4.29
N THR A 88 -9.43 -13.31 -4.25
CA THR A 88 -8.79 -12.02 -3.96
C THR A 88 -7.95 -11.55 -5.15
N ALA A 89 -7.59 -10.29 -5.18
CA ALA A 89 -6.80 -9.69 -6.26
C ALA A 89 -5.43 -10.39 -6.50
N THR A 90 -4.92 -11.14 -5.51
CA THR A 90 -3.69 -11.93 -5.65
C THR A 90 -3.88 -13.27 -6.36
N GLY A 91 -5.11 -13.60 -6.79
CA GLY A 91 -5.47 -14.87 -7.39
C GLY A 91 -5.64 -16.02 -6.38
N SER A 92 -5.67 -15.73 -5.08
CA SER A 92 -5.81 -16.71 -4.01
C SER A 92 -7.25 -16.76 -3.48
N MET A 93 -7.73 -17.97 -3.15
CA MET A 93 -8.99 -18.17 -2.42
C MET A 93 -8.71 -17.98 -0.92
N VAL A 94 -9.43 -17.03 -0.29
CA VAL A 94 -9.26 -16.69 1.14
C VAL A 94 -10.62 -16.77 1.83
N ASN A 95 -10.67 -17.41 3.02
CA ASN A 95 -11.88 -17.39 3.84
C ASN A 95 -12.29 -15.96 4.13
N SER A 96 -13.52 -15.62 3.79
CA SER A 96 -14.05 -14.27 3.83
C SER A 96 -15.41 -14.24 4.50
N ILE A 97 -15.66 -13.22 5.32
CA ILE A 97 -17.01 -12.93 5.82
C ILE A 97 -17.78 -12.26 4.69
N ILE A 98 -19.00 -12.74 4.43
CA ILE A 98 -19.89 -12.19 3.41
C ILE A 98 -21.09 -11.56 4.10
N ILE A 99 -21.34 -10.29 3.80
CA ILE A 99 -22.45 -9.52 4.37
C ILE A 99 -23.36 -9.08 3.23
N GLU A 100 -24.64 -9.43 3.31
CA GLU A 100 -25.68 -8.88 2.46
C GLU A 100 -25.92 -7.44 2.88
N ASN A 101 -25.55 -6.51 2.01
CA ASN A 101 -25.69 -5.06 2.24
C ASN A 101 -27.16 -4.67 2.21
N ASP A 102 -27.69 -4.16 3.31
CA ASP A 102 -29.09 -3.69 3.42
C ASP A 102 -29.30 -2.28 2.86
N GLN A 103 -28.23 -1.61 2.45
CA GLN A 103 -28.21 -0.26 1.90
C GLN A 103 -28.76 0.83 2.85
N GLN A 104 -28.89 0.54 4.15
CA GLN A 104 -29.29 1.51 5.16
C GLN A 104 -28.08 2.26 5.71
N TYR A 105 -26.90 1.62 5.71
CA TYR A 105 -25.64 2.19 6.23
C TYR A 105 -25.74 2.66 7.69
N GLU A 106 -26.56 2.00 8.49
CA GLU A 106 -26.63 2.25 9.93
C GLU A 106 -25.27 1.96 10.55
N SER A 107 -24.79 2.87 11.40
CA SER A 107 -23.46 2.76 12.00
C SER A 107 -23.51 2.68 13.51
N VAL A 108 -22.46 2.06 14.08
CA VAL A 108 -22.20 2.19 15.51
C VAL A 108 -21.85 3.64 15.84
N GLU A 109 -22.05 4.03 17.09
CA GLU A 109 -21.57 5.32 17.59
C GLU A 109 -20.06 5.29 17.76
N PHE A 110 -19.37 6.27 17.17
CA PHE A 110 -17.93 6.45 17.34
C PHE A 110 -17.65 7.36 18.54
N THR A 111 -16.59 7.06 19.28
CA THR A 111 -16.20 7.82 20.47
C THR A 111 -14.96 8.67 20.15
N PRO A 112 -15.13 9.96 19.80
CA PRO A 112 -14.01 10.87 19.59
C PRO A 112 -13.19 11.08 20.86
N ALA A 113 -11.92 11.47 20.69
CA ALA A 113 -11.04 11.85 21.78
C ALA A 113 -10.15 13.03 21.38
N ARG A 114 -9.70 13.80 22.37
CA ARG A 114 -8.72 14.87 22.14
C ARG A 114 -7.34 14.28 22.33
N LEU A 115 -6.41 14.67 21.45
CA LEU A 115 -5.04 14.15 21.48
C LEU A 115 -4.36 14.41 22.84
N GLU A 116 -4.61 15.58 23.44
CA GLU A 116 -3.99 15.99 24.70
C GLU A 116 -4.32 15.03 25.85
N ASP A 117 -5.53 14.47 25.84
CA ASP A 117 -6.06 13.64 26.94
C ASP A 117 -5.62 12.16 26.85
N LEU A 118 -5.00 11.75 25.72
CA LEU A 118 -4.62 10.35 25.48
C LEU A 118 -3.17 10.06 25.92
N SER A 119 -2.95 8.96 26.62
CA SER A 119 -1.62 8.39 26.85
C SER A 119 -1.08 7.71 25.57
N LYS A 120 0.23 7.38 25.56
CA LYS A 120 0.85 6.62 24.44
C LYS A 120 0.21 5.23 24.27
N GLU A 121 -0.12 4.58 25.35
CA GLU A 121 -0.78 3.26 25.39
C GLU A 121 -2.19 3.32 24.82
N GLU A 122 -2.97 4.35 25.18
CA GLU A 122 -4.32 4.55 24.64
C GLU A 122 -4.31 4.86 23.15
N ILE A 123 -3.33 5.63 22.67
CA ILE A 123 -3.13 5.87 21.23
C ILE A 123 -2.88 4.55 20.49
N LEU A 124 -1.94 3.73 20.98
CA LEU A 124 -1.63 2.43 20.37
C LEU A 124 -2.82 1.47 20.41
N ALA A 125 -3.59 1.48 21.51
CA ALA A 125 -4.81 0.67 21.65
C ALA A 125 -5.87 1.10 20.62
N ARG A 126 -6.12 2.40 20.44
CA ARG A 126 -7.07 2.92 19.44
C ARG A 126 -6.65 2.60 18.03
N ILE A 127 -5.35 2.69 17.68
CA ILE A 127 -4.81 2.31 16.36
C ILE A 127 -5.06 0.81 16.11
N LYS A 128 -4.80 -0.04 17.12
CA LYS A 128 -5.05 -1.48 17.04
C LYS A 128 -6.53 -1.78 16.86
N GLU A 129 -7.38 -1.26 17.74
CA GLU A 129 -8.82 -1.47 17.71
C GLU A 129 -9.46 -0.91 16.42
N GLY A 130 -8.97 0.21 15.90
CA GLY A 130 -9.38 0.77 14.62
C GLY A 130 -8.95 -0.07 13.41
N GLY A 131 -8.16 -1.10 13.60
CA GLY A 131 -7.72 -2.01 12.54
C GLY A 131 -6.82 -1.35 11.51
N VAL A 132 -6.01 -0.35 11.93
CA VAL A 132 -5.10 0.38 11.04
C VAL A 132 -3.93 -0.50 10.62
N VAL A 133 -3.70 -0.57 9.33
CA VAL A 133 -2.59 -1.31 8.70
C VAL A 133 -1.86 -0.42 7.71
N GLY A 134 -0.63 -0.80 7.33
CA GLY A 134 0.13 -0.10 6.31
C GLY A 134 -0.55 -0.18 4.93
N MET A 135 -1.16 0.91 4.49
CA MET A 135 -2.04 0.93 3.31
C MET A 135 -1.29 1.09 1.98
N GLY A 136 -0.04 1.53 2.00
CA GLY A 136 0.81 1.67 0.81
C GLY A 136 1.58 0.40 0.41
N GLY A 137 1.25 -0.77 0.99
CA GLY A 137 2.01 -2.00 0.74
C GLY A 137 1.34 -3.26 1.29
N ALA A 138 2.11 -4.07 2.00
CA ALA A 138 1.71 -5.42 2.42
C ALA A 138 0.78 -5.48 3.65
N GLY A 139 0.25 -4.35 4.12
CA GLY A 139 -0.73 -4.33 5.21
C GLY A 139 -0.13 -4.65 6.58
N PHE A 140 1.11 -4.26 6.87
CA PHE A 140 1.68 -4.51 8.19
C PHE A 140 0.89 -3.75 9.27
N PRO A 141 0.49 -4.39 10.39
CA PRO A 141 -0.29 -3.73 11.43
C PRO A 141 0.43 -2.52 12.03
N THR A 142 -0.18 -1.34 11.95
CA THR A 142 0.46 -0.05 12.27
C THR A 142 0.81 0.06 13.75
N GLN A 143 -0.01 -0.48 14.66
CA GLN A 143 0.31 -0.48 16.10
C GLN A 143 1.61 -1.23 16.43
N VAL A 144 1.96 -2.28 15.66
CA VAL A 144 3.22 -3.01 15.85
C VAL A 144 4.41 -2.17 15.39
N LYS A 145 4.26 -1.48 14.27
CA LYS A 145 5.27 -0.57 13.72
C LYS A 145 5.55 0.61 14.66
N LEU A 146 4.49 1.15 15.29
CA LEU A 146 4.56 2.29 16.21
C LEU A 146 4.95 1.91 17.65
N ALA A 147 5.15 0.64 17.93
CA ALA A 147 5.64 0.13 19.22
C ALA A 147 6.98 -0.63 19.07
N PRO A 148 8.05 0.03 18.57
CA PRO A 148 9.35 -0.60 18.45
C PRO A 148 9.93 -0.91 19.83
N LYS A 149 10.91 -1.83 19.89
CA LYS A 149 11.57 -2.23 21.15
C LYS A 149 12.31 -1.07 21.85
N GLU A 150 12.82 -0.13 21.07
CA GLU A 150 13.64 1.00 21.52
C GLU A 150 13.03 2.31 20.96
N PRO A 151 11.87 2.75 21.49
CA PRO A 151 11.15 3.93 20.96
C PRO A 151 11.96 5.23 21.08
N GLU A 152 12.90 5.30 22.03
CA GLU A 152 13.79 6.46 22.23
C GLU A 152 14.80 6.64 21.09
N LYS A 153 15.05 5.60 20.29
CA LYS A 153 15.92 5.66 19.10
C LYS A 153 15.23 6.21 17.86
N ILE A 154 13.91 6.28 17.88
CA ILE A 154 13.14 6.82 16.75
C ILE A 154 13.29 8.34 16.72
N ASP A 155 13.93 8.84 15.67
CA ASP A 155 14.17 10.27 15.45
C ASP A 155 13.55 10.79 14.14
N HIS A 156 13.02 9.89 13.28
CA HIS A 156 12.34 10.24 12.04
C HIS A 156 11.02 9.48 11.85
N ILE A 157 9.94 10.23 11.58
CA ILE A 157 8.68 9.68 11.07
C ILE A 157 8.54 10.16 9.63
N LEU A 158 8.61 9.23 8.67
CA LEU A 158 8.54 9.53 7.25
C LEU A 158 7.13 9.18 6.73
N VAL A 159 6.36 10.21 6.41
CA VAL A 159 5.07 10.03 5.72
C VAL A 159 5.35 9.88 4.23
N ASN A 160 5.10 8.71 3.70
CA ASN A 160 5.33 8.38 2.32
C ASN A 160 4.17 8.89 1.44
N GLY A 161 4.35 10.06 0.88
CA GLY A 161 3.50 10.69 -0.14
C GLY A 161 4.17 10.72 -1.52
N ALA A 162 5.19 9.88 -1.75
CA ALA A 162 5.85 9.80 -3.04
C ALA A 162 4.87 9.37 -4.14
N GLU A 163 4.06 8.32 -3.88
CA GLU A 163 3.14 7.75 -4.87
C GLU A 163 3.84 7.51 -6.21
N CYS A 164 4.98 6.79 -6.15
CA CYS A 164 5.88 6.59 -7.28
C CYS A 164 5.38 5.54 -8.29
N GLU A 165 4.37 4.73 -7.95
CA GLU A 165 3.72 3.85 -8.92
C GLU A 165 3.02 4.67 -9.99
N PRO A 166 3.27 4.37 -11.29
CA PRO A 166 2.57 5.04 -12.37
C PRO A 166 1.04 4.88 -12.28
N TYR A 167 0.32 5.83 -12.83
CA TYR A 167 -1.13 5.91 -12.93
C TYR A 167 -1.90 6.18 -11.63
N LEU A 168 -1.36 5.86 -10.46
CA LEU A 168 -2.03 6.05 -9.18
C LEU A 168 -2.08 7.53 -8.80
N THR A 169 -3.24 7.97 -8.27
CA THR A 169 -3.47 9.35 -7.83
C THR A 169 -4.28 9.44 -6.52
N SER A 170 -4.46 8.32 -5.83
CA SER A 170 -5.18 8.24 -4.56
C SER A 170 -4.49 9.04 -3.45
N ASP A 171 -3.17 8.84 -3.26
CA ASP A 171 -2.39 9.57 -2.25
C ASP A 171 -2.28 11.07 -2.61
N TYR A 172 -2.16 11.40 -3.90
CA TYR A 172 -2.20 12.78 -4.37
C TYR A 172 -3.49 13.49 -3.94
N ARG A 173 -4.65 12.84 -4.18
CA ARG A 173 -5.94 13.39 -3.76
C ARG A 173 -6.05 13.52 -2.25
N ARG A 174 -5.61 12.50 -1.50
CA ARG A 174 -5.57 12.55 -0.03
C ARG A 174 -4.74 13.71 0.49
N MET A 175 -3.56 13.94 -0.08
CA MET A 175 -2.70 15.08 0.30
C MET A 175 -3.36 16.43 0.02
N LEU A 176 -4.18 16.55 -1.03
CA LEU A 176 -4.91 17.78 -1.34
C LEU A 176 -6.21 17.91 -0.54
N ASP A 177 -7.02 16.87 -0.48
CA ASP A 177 -8.39 16.98 0.02
C ASP A 177 -8.45 16.80 1.55
N ASP A 178 -7.57 15.96 2.14
CA ASP A 178 -7.52 15.62 3.55
C ASP A 178 -6.23 16.10 4.25
N SER A 179 -5.63 17.20 3.79
CA SER A 179 -4.35 17.74 4.33
C SER A 179 -4.37 17.93 5.84
N GLU A 180 -5.49 18.40 6.41
CA GLU A 180 -5.65 18.61 7.85
C GLU A 180 -5.59 17.29 8.62
N LYS A 181 -6.32 16.27 8.15
CA LYS A 181 -6.30 14.93 8.76
C LYS A 181 -4.90 14.30 8.68
N LEU A 182 -4.19 14.52 7.57
CA LEU A 182 -2.81 14.05 7.40
C LEU A 182 -1.87 14.66 8.44
N ILE A 183 -1.95 15.97 8.63
CA ILE A 183 -1.11 16.68 9.62
C ILE A 183 -1.48 16.23 11.04
N GLU A 184 -2.76 16.15 11.37
CA GLU A 184 -3.21 15.69 12.69
C GLU A 184 -2.82 14.23 12.95
N GLY A 185 -2.92 13.33 11.96
CA GLY A 185 -2.45 11.96 12.07
C GLY A 185 -0.94 11.89 12.34
N LEU A 186 -0.15 12.72 11.67
CA LEU A 186 1.29 12.81 11.94
C LEU A 186 1.57 13.37 13.35
N ARG A 187 0.78 14.32 13.86
CA ARG A 187 0.87 14.80 15.25
C ARG A 187 0.58 13.69 16.27
N VAL A 188 -0.43 12.85 15.99
CA VAL A 188 -0.72 11.66 16.80
C VAL A 188 0.49 10.74 16.87
N MET A 189 1.11 10.43 15.72
CA MET A 189 2.29 9.57 15.67
C MET A 189 3.49 10.20 16.39
N LEU A 190 3.71 11.50 16.23
CA LEU A 190 4.78 12.26 16.92
C LEU A 190 4.62 12.28 18.44
N LYS A 191 3.40 12.14 18.97
CA LYS A 191 3.18 12.03 20.43
C LYS A 191 3.74 10.73 21.01
N LEU A 192 3.90 9.68 20.20
CA LEU A 192 4.51 8.42 20.62
C LEU A 192 6.03 8.49 20.81
N PHE A 193 6.71 9.43 20.12
CA PHE A 193 8.18 9.50 20.05
C PHE A 193 8.68 10.90 20.41
N ASP A 194 9.33 11.04 21.56
CA ASP A 194 9.72 12.34 22.12
C ASP A 194 10.79 13.05 21.27
N ASN A 195 11.69 12.27 20.62
CA ASN A 195 12.82 12.80 19.86
C ASN A 195 12.55 12.92 18.34
N ALA A 196 11.45 12.37 17.84
CA ALA A 196 11.21 12.28 16.41
C ALA A 196 10.77 13.60 15.79
N LYS A 197 11.18 13.80 14.53
CA LYS A 197 10.61 14.78 13.60
C LYS A 197 9.81 14.05 12.53
N GLY A 198 8.72 14.67 12.08
CA GLY A 198 7.86 14.18 11.02
C GLY A 198 8.20 14.82 9.68
N TYR A 199 8.32 14.03 8.64
CA TYR A 199 8.60 14.48 7.29
C TYR A 199 7.49 13.98 6.35
N ILE A 200 6.77 14.92 5.70
CA ILE A 200 5.84 14.59 4.63
C ILE A 200 6.64 14.58 3.32
N CYS A 201 6.88 13.38 2.79
CA CYS A 201 7.81 13.13 1.69
C CYS A 201 7.04 13.06 0.37
N ILE A 202 7.22 14.04 -0.52
CA ILE A 202 6.40 14.23 -1.73
C ILE A 202 7.31 14.39 -2.96
N GLU A 203 6.99 13.70 -4.06
CA GLU A 203 7.70 13.87 -5.33
C GLU A 203 7.40 15.22 -5.99
N ASP A 204 8.40 15.78 -6.67
CA ASP A 204 8.37 17.10 -7.32
C ASP A 204 7.38 17.22 -8.49
N ASN A 205 6.77 16.09 -8.94
CA ASN A 205 5.64 16.10 -9.88
C ASN A 205 4.28 16.52 -9.24
N LYS A 206 4.27 16.83 -7.94
CA LYS A 206 3.09 17.27 -7.15
C LYS A 206 3.33 18.64 -6.49
N PRO A 207 3.66 19.69 -7.29
CA PRO A 207 4.06 21.00 -6.75
C PRO A 207 2.96 21.69 -5.93
N ASP A 208 1.71 21.46 -6.26
CA ASP A 208 0.53 21.96 -5.55
C ASP A 208 0.38 21.37 -4.14
N CYS A 209 0.57 20.04 -4.00
CA CYS A 209 0.64 19.37 -2.70
C CYS A 209 1.79 19.91 -1.86
N ILE A 210 2.97 20.05 -2.45
CA ILE A 210 4.17 20.57 -1.77
C ILE A 210 3.91 22.01 -1.27
N ALA A 211 3.39 22.89 -2.13
CA ALA A 211 3.11 24.27 -1.78
C ALA A 211 2.06 24.36 -0.65
N LYS A 212 0.95 23.64 -0.78
CA LYS A 212 -0.13 23.62 0.22
C LYS A 212 0.36 23.11 1.56
N LEU A 213 1.00 21.96 1.61
CA LEU A 213 1.45 21.35 2.87
C LEU A 213 2.58 22.13 3.53
N LYS A 214 3.52 22.70 2.76
CA LYS A 214 4.53 23.62 3.32
C LYS A 214 3.92 24.83 4.03
N GLU A 215 2.91 25.45 3.41
CA GLU A 215 2.22 26.58 4.03
C GLU A 215 1.48 26.17 5.31
N MET A 216 0.82 25.00 5.29
CA MET A 216 0.07 24.50 6.45
C MET A 216 0.96 24.11 7.64
N VAL A 217 2.17 23.60 7.39
CA VAL A 217 3.05 23.12 8.47
C VAL A 217 4.10 24.14 8.91
N LYS A 218 4.19 25.31 8.28
CA LYS A 218 5.27 26.30 8.53
C LYS A 218 5.47 26.67 9.99
N ASP A 219 4.37 26.75 10.75
CA ASP A 219 4.35 27.11 12.16
C ASP A 219 4.15 25.92 13.09
N ILE A 220 4.13 24.70 12.56
CA ILE A 220 3.97 23.47 13.35
C ILE A 220 5.35 22.89 13.68
N PRO A 221 5.74 22.86 14.96
CA PRO A 221 7.05 22.35 15.33
C PRO A 221 7.17 20.84 15.02
N ARG A 222 8.36 20.42 14.66
CA ARG A 222 8.71 19.03 14.39
C ARG A 222 8.09 18.43 13.11
N ILE A 223 7.39 19.21 12.25
CA ILE A 223 6.85 18.74 10.98
C ILE A 223 7.45 19.53 9.83
N GLU A 224 7.97 18.85 8.82
CA GLU A 224 8.57 19.42 7.62
C GLU A 224 8.06 18.70 6.36
N VAL A 225 8.08 19.38 5.20
CA VAL A 225 7.84 18.76 3.89
C VAL A 225 9.18 18.49 3.22
N ALA A 226 9.43 17.23 2.86
CA ALA A 226 10.62 16.80 2.15
C ALA A 226 10.30 16.58 0.65
N GLU A 227 10.97 17.35 -0.22
CA GLU A 227 10.82 17.24 -1.66
C GLU A 227 11.71 16.14 -2.22
N LEU A 228 11.10 15.22 -2.95
CA LEU A 228 11.74 14.05 -3.55
C LEU A 228 11.79 14.19 -5.07
N MET A 229 12.84 13.65 -5.68
CA MET A 229 12.91 13.51 -7.14
C MET A 229 11.88 12.50 -7.63
N THR A 230 11.08 12.87 -8.62
CA THR A 230 10.15 11.96 -9.29
C THR A 230 10.91 10.84 -10.00
N LYS A 231 10.82 9.64 -9.48
CA LYS A 231 11.31 8.40 -10.10
C LYS A 231 10.78 7.16 -9.36
N TYR A 232 10.84 6.03 -10.01
CA TYR A 232 10.44 4.77 -9.40
C TYR A 232 11.67 3.92 -9.00
N PRO A 233 11.74 3.31 -7.78
CA PRO A 233 10.75 3.31 -6.71
C PRO A 233 11.07 4.28 -5.55
N GLN A 234 10.87 5.57 -5.74
CA GLN A 234 11.18 6.62 -4.73
C GLN A 234 10.43 6.39 -3.41
N GLY A 235 9.18 5.87 -3.48
CA GLY A 235 8.38 5.52 -2.31
C GLY A 235 8.73 4.17 -1.68
N GLY A 236 9.68 3.42 -2.20
CA GLY A 236 10.15 2.20 -1.56
C GLY A 236 10.78 2.50 -0.20
N GLU A 237 10.32 1.85 0.87
CA GLU A 237 10.65 2.17 2.27
C GLU A 237 12.16 2.39 2.51
N ARG A 238 13.02 1.46 2.02
CA ARG A 238 14.48 1.56 2.15
C ARG A 238 15.05 2.76 1.41
N PHE A 239 14.50 3.07 0.24
CA PHE A 239 14.99 4.15 -0.63
C PHE A 239 14.51 5.51 -0.14
N LEU A 240 13.33 5.56 0.46
CA LEU A 240 12.81 6.75 1.13
C LEU A 240 13.66 7.10 2.36
N ILE A 241 13.98 6.09 3.22
CA ILE A 241 14.89 6.27 4.35
C ILE A 241 16.24 6.82 3.86
N LYS A 242 16.84 6.18 2.83
CA LYS A 242 18.12 6.64 2.26
C LYS A 242 18.04 8.06 1.73
N ALA A 243 16.98 8.40 0.98
CA ALA A 243 16.82 9.73 0.39
C ALA A 243 16.70 10.84 1.43
N VAL A 244 15.97 10.60 2.53
CA VAL A 244 15.65 11.62 3.53
C VAL A 244 16.70 11.70 4.64
N THR A 245 17.26 10.55 5.06
CA THR A 245 18.11 10.49 6.26
C THR A 245 19.57 10.14 5.96
N ASP A 246 19.89 9.76 4.74
CA ASP A 246 21.18 9.18 4.30
C ASP A 246 21.54 7.86 5.01
N ARG A 247 20.62 7.26 5.78
CA ARG A 247 20.79 5.96 6.43
C ARG A 247 20.42 4.83 5.47
N GLU A 248 21.00 3.66 5.67
CA GLU A 248 20.73 2.47 4.85
C GLU A 248 20.27 1.30 5.72
N ILE A 249 19.31 0.54 5.21
CA ILE A 249 18.84 -0.71 5.80
C ILE A 249 18.89 -1.84 4.77
N ASN A 250 19.25 -3.03 5.21
CA ASN A 250 19.28 -4.26 4.40
C ASN A 250 18.02 -5.11 4.61
N SER A 251 17.97 -6.30 4.00
CA SER A 251 16.82 -7.20 4.06
C SER A 251 16.52 -7.81 5.43
N ALA A 252 17.49 -7.76 6.35
CA ALA A 252 17.37 -8.29 7.72
C ALA A 252 16.99 -7.20 8.74
N MET A 253 17.05 -5.92 8.34
CA MET A 253 16.77 -4.77 9.20
C MET A 253 15.34 -4.27 9.00
N LEU A 254 14.80 -3.66 10.05
CA LEU A 254 13.55 -2.90 10.02
C LEU A 254 13.86 -1.40 9.98
N PRO A 255 12.92 -0.55 9.54
CA PRO A 255 13.08 0.92 9.60
C PRO A 255 13.46 1.44 10.98
N ALA A 256 12.94 0.83 12.05
CA ALA A 256 13.25 1.18 13.42
C ALA A 256 14.75 0.98 13.77
N ASP A 257 15.43 0.03 13.15
CA ASP A 257 16.89 -0.18 13.34
C ASP A 257 17.70 1.01 12.79
N ALA A 258 17.12 1.78 11.87
CA ALA A 258 17.68 3.02 11.37
C ALA A 258 17.05 4.28 12.04
N GLY A 259 16.34 4.12 13.16
CA GLY A 259 15.68 5.22 13.85
C GLY A 259 14.47 5.81 13.12
N CYS A 260 13.88 5.06 12.20
CA CYS A 260 12.81 5.55 11.34
C CYS A 260 11.51 4.77 11.54
N VAL A 261 10.38 5.50 11.39
CA VAL A 261 9.07 4.92 11.11
C VAL A 261 8.64 5.43 9.74
N VAL A 262 8.15 4.54 8.89
CA VAL A 262 7.67 4.90 7.53
C VAL A 262 6.23 4.47 7.37
N ASP A 263 5.32 5.37 7.12
CA ASP A 263 3.91 5.07 6.84
C ASP A 263 3.39 5.86 5.64
N ASN A 264 2.50 5.24 4.86
CA ASN A 264 1.85 5.86 3.72
C ASN A 264 0.86 6.96 4.18
N VAL A 265 0.58 7.94 3.32
CA VAL A 265 -0.37 9.05 3.54
C VAL A 265 -1.71 8.54 4.10
N ASP A 266 -2.32 7.55 3.45
CA ASP A 266 -3.62 7.02 3.85
C ASP A 266 -3.57 6.32 5.22
N THR A 267 -2.44 5.66 5.55
CA THR A 267 -2.21 5.08 6.88
C THR A 267 -2.21 6.15 7.96
N VAL A 268 -1.54 7.28 7.71
CA VAL A 268 -1.46 8.39 8.68
C VAL A 268 -2.83 9.05 8.86
N ILE A 269 -3.61 9.21 7.79
CA ILE A 269 -5.00 9.68 7.86
C ILE A 269 -5.86 8.68 8.67
N ALA A 270 -5.72 7.38 8.43
CA ALA A 270 -6.43 6.36 9.19
C ALA A 270 -6.04 6.35 10.68
N VAL A 271 -4.79 6.68 11.01
CA VAL A 271 -4.37 6.90 12.42
C VAL A 271 -5.15 8.06 13.03
N HIS A 272 -5.29 9.19 12.32
CA HIS A 272 -6.14 10.29 12.79
C HIS A 272 -7.58 9.83 13.01
N GLU A 273 -8.19 9.17 12.02
CA GLU A 273 -9.58 8.72 12.10
C GLU A 273 -9.81 7.73 13.27
N ALA A 274 -8.90 6.78 13.46
CA ALA A 274 -9.01 5.80 14.54
C ALA A 274 -8.79 6.43 15.93
N VAL A 275 -7.78 7.30 16.08
CA VAL A 275 -7.40 7.84 17.39
C VAL A 275 -8.27 9.01 17.80
N ILE A 276 -8.51 9.95 16.90
CA ILE A 276 -9.22 11.20 17.22
C ILE A 276 -10.73 11.05 17.02
N LEU A 277 -11.16 10.45 15.91
CA LEU A 277 -12.60 10.29 15.63
C LEU A 277 -13.19 8.99 16.19
N GLY A 278 -12.36 8.02 16.58
CA GLY A 278 -12.81 6.69 17.00
C GLY A 278 -13.35 5.85 15.84
N LYS A 279 -13.13 6.27 14.59
CA LYS A 279 -13.62 5.60 13.39
C LYS A 279 -12.63 4.53 12.93
N PRO A 280 -13.02 3.24 12.86
CA PRO A 280 -12.15 2.19 12.35
C PRO A 280 -11.94 2.30 10.83
N VAL A 281 -10.96 1.57 10.30
CA VAL A 281 -10.72 1.50 8.85
C VAL A 281 -11.87 0.76 8.17
N MET A 282 -12.65 1.51 7.40
CA MET A 282 -13.84 1.03 6.67
C MET A 282 -13.81 1.40 5.18
N ASP A 283 -13.01 2.37 4.81
CA ASP A 283 -12.97 2.93 3.46
C ASP A 283 -11.55 3.14 2.95
N ARG A 284 -11.43 3.35 1.65
CA ARG A 284 -10.19 3.59 0.93
C ARG A 284 -10.43 4.49 -0.28
N ILE A 285 -9.44 5.33 -0.62
CA ILE A 285 -9.44 5.92 -1.97
C ILE A 285 -8.80 4.93 -2.94
N VAL A 286 -9.54 4.57 -3.98
CA VAL A 286 -9.08 3.66 -5.04
C VAL A 286 -9.09 4.39 -6.38
N THR A 287 -7.94 4.42 -7.06
CA THR A 287 -7.83 4.98 -8.41
C THR A 287 -8.25 3.92 -9.43
N VAL A 288 -9.32 4.15 -10.18
CA VAL A 288 -9.69 3.35 -11.35
C VAL A 288 -9.23 4.10 -12.60
N THR A 289 -8.27 3.58 -13.35
CA THR A 289 -7.54 4.36 -14.37
C THR A 289 -6.94 3.48 -15.47
N GLY A 290 -6.26 4.12 -16.43
CA GLY A 290 -5.64 3.51 -17.59
C GLY A 290 -6.43 3.78 -18.86
N GLN A 291 -5.86 3.42 -20.00
CA GLN A 291 -6.50 3.63 -21.31
C GLN A 291 -7.68 2.66 -21.53
N GLY A 292 -7.68 1.50 -20.82
CA GLY A 292 -8.72 0.47 -20.94
C GLY A 292 -9.98 0.74 -20.11
N ILE A 293 -10.12 1.92 -19.47
CA ILE A 293 -11.32 2.34 -18.75
C ILE A 293 -11.88 3.62 -19.36
N LYS A 294 -13.21 3.74 -19.48
CA LYS A 294 -13.84 4.87 -20.19
C LYS A 294 -13.70 6.20 -19.45
N ASN A 295 -13.85 6.20 -18.13
CA ASN A 295 -13.83 7.41 -17.31
C ASN A 295 -12.88 7.25 -16.12
N PRO A 296 -11.55 7.47 -16.28
CA PRO A 296 -10.59 7.39 -15.18
C PRO A 296 -10.99 8.28 -14.00
N GLN A 297 -10.98 7.73 -12.78
CA GLN A 297 -11.53 8.37 -11.60
C GLN A 297 -10.89 7.88 -10.29
N ASN A 298 -10.96 8.70 -9.24
CA ASN A 298 -10.69 8.29 -7.87
C ASN A 298 -12.01 8.10 -7.12
N PHE A 299 -12.19 6.93 -6.50
CA PHE A 299 -13.37 6.63 -5.71
C PHE A 299 -13.03 6.51 -4.22
N ASP A 300 -13.90 7.08 -3.36
CA ASP A 300 -13.97 6.73 -1.94
C ASP A 300 -14.83 5.47 -1.81
N VAL A 301 -14.18 4.35 -1.47
CA VAL A 301 -14.74 3.00 -1.57
C VAL A 301 -14.83 2.36 -0.20
N LEU A 302 -15.98 1.83 0.16
CA LEU A 302 -16.15 1.01 1.35
C LEU A 302 -15.42 -0.34 1.18
N SER A 303 -14.66 -0.75 2.20
CA SER A 303 -13.96 -2.04 2.20
C SER A 303 -14.95 -3.18 2.02
N GLY A 304 -14.61 -4.16 1.18
CA GLY A 304 -15.51 -5.26 0.83
C GLY A 304 -16.27 -5.09 -0.48
N THR A 305 -16.27 -3.88 -1.07
CA THR A 305 -16.88 -3.60 -2.37
C THR A 305 -16.23 -4.42 -3.48
N ASP A 306 -17.04 -4.98 -4.37
CA ASP A 306 -16.55 -5.68 -5.57
C ASP A 306 -15.86 -4.69 -6.52
N MET A 307 -14.64 -5.01 -6.97
CA MET A 307 -13.88 -4.19 -7.92
C MET A 307 -14.62 -4.03 -9.27
N ALA A 308 -15.40 -5.02 -9.69
CA ALA A 308 -16.20 -4.93 -10.90
C ALA A 308 -17.24 -3.80 -10.82
N GLU A 309 -17.82 -3.52 -9.64
CA GLU A 309 -18.73 -2.38 -9.46
C GLU A 309 -18.04 -1.04 -9.70
N LEU A 310 -16.77 -0.91 -9.32
CA LEU A 310 -15.99 0.33 -9.55
C LEU A 310 -15.65 0.50 -11.03
N ILE A 311 -15.34 -0.59 -11.72
CA ILE A 311 -15.14 -0.57 -13.18
C ILE A 311 -16.40 -0.10 -13.88
N GLU A 312 -17.57 -0.62 -13.50
CA GLU A 312 -18.85 -0.16 -14.03
C GLU A 312 -19.13 1.32 -13.72
N ALA A 313 -18.87 1.75 -12.48
CA ALA A 313 -19.03 3.14 -12.06
C ALA A 313 -18.11 4.10 -12.84
N ALA A 314 -16.94 3.61 -13.27
CA ALA A 314 -16.03 4.32 -14.17
C ALA A 314 -16.42 4.22 -15.65
N GLY A 315 -17.66 3.85 -15.96
CA GLY A 315 -18.20 3.77 -17.33
C GLY A 315 -17.93 2.46 -18.06
N GLY A 316 -17.32 1.49 -17.40
CA GLY A 316 -16.97 0.19 -17.96
C GLY A 316 -15.64 0.19 -18.72
N LEU A 317 -15.18 -1.02 -19.02
CA LEU A 317 -13.99 -1.23 -19.82
C LEU A 317 -14.19 -0.78 -21.29
N THR A 318 -13.11 -0.42 -21.96
CA THR A 318 -13.12 -0.22 -23.42
C THR A 318 -13.11 -1.57 -24.14
N ASP A 319 -13.44 -1.58 -25.43
CA ASP A 319 -13.45 -2.81 -26.24
C ASP A 319 -12.05 -3.41 -26.44
N ASN A 320 -11.01 -2.62 -26.21
CA ASN A 320 -9.61 -2.98 -26.48
C ASN A 320 -8.82 -3.34 -25.22
N VAL A 321 -9.47 -3.46 -24.05
CA VAL A 321 -8.74 -3.78 -22.82
C VAL A 321 -8.03 -5.13 -22.95
N SER A 322 -6.73 -5.15 -22.65
CA SER A 322 -5.91 -6.36 -22.70
C SER A 322 -5.48 -6.87 -21.33
N LYS A 323 -5.41 -5.99 -20.34
CA LYS A 323 -4.98 -6.35 -18.98
C LYS A 323 -5.63 -5.47 -17.92
N VAL A 324 -6.07 -6.09 -16.82
CA VAL A 324 -6.54 -5.41 -15.62
C VAL A 324 -5.62 -5.77 -14.46
N ILE A 325 -5.16 -4.75 -13.72
CA ILE A 325 -4.17 -4.90 -12.64
C ILE A 325 -4.75 -4.30 -11.35
N SER A 326 -4.71 -5.03 -10.26
CA SER A 326 -4.91 -4.48 -8.93
C SER A 326 -3.60 -3.84 -8.45
N GLY A 327 -3.61 -2.52 -8.24
CA GLY A 327 -2.43 -1.71 -7.96
C GLY A 327 -1.83 -1.08 -9.22
N GLY A 328 -0.55 -0.68 -9.14
CA GLY A 328 0.18 -0.07 -10.26
C GLY A 328 0.88 -1.09 -11.17
N PRO A 329 1.44 -0.64 -12.30
CA PRO A 329 2.01 -1.54 -13.31
C PRO A 329 3.33 -2.19 -12.88
N MET A 330 4.00 -1.65 -11.85
CA MET A 330 5.34 -2.12 -11.44
C MET A 330 5.27 -3.21 -10.37
N MET A 331 4.37 -3.10 -9.39
CA MET A 331 4.26 -4.05 -8.27
C MET A 331 2.86 -4.66 -8.12
N GLY A 332 1.86 -4.24 -8.89
CA GLY A 332 0.51 -4.75 -8.84
C GLY A 332 0.37 -6.19 -9.32
N PHE A 333 -0.83 -6.73 -9.21
CA PHE A 333 -1.19 -8.09 -9.60
C PHE A 333 -2.15 -8.06 -10.78
N ALA A 334 -1.78 -8.70 -11.90
CA ALA A 334 -2.72 -8.90 -13.01
C ALA A 334 -3.86 -9.83 -12.55
N MET A 335 -5.08 -9.39 -12.76
CA MET A 335 -6.30 -10.11 -12.39
C MET A 335 -6.87 -10.85 -13.61
N TYR A 336 -7.29 -12.09 -13.42
CA TYR A 336 -8.02 -12.86 -14.44
C TYR A 336 -9.53 -12.77 -14.24
N ASP A 337 -9.97 -12.26 -13.08
CA ASP A 337 -11.36 -11.99 -12.73
C ASP A 337 -11.40 -10.68 -11.95
N THR A 338 -12.35 -9.82 -12.26
CA THR A 338 -12.54 -8.51 -11.60
C THR A 338 -13.50 -8.57 -10.42
N HIS A 339 -14.19 -9.71 -10.21
CA HIS A 339 -15.05 -9.97 -9.06
C HIS A 339 -14.21 -10.30 -7.83
N VAL A 340 -13.47 -9.32 -7.35
CA VAL A 340 -12.61 -9.39 -6.16
C VAL A 340 -12.90 -8.23 -5.22
N PRO A 341 -12.85 -8.41 -3.89
CA PRO A 341 -13.15 -7.34 -2.97
C PRO A 341 -12.05 -6.29 -2.91
N CYS A 342 -12.44 -5.02 -2.80
CA CYS A 342 -11.58 -3.96 -2.30
C CYS A 342 -11.32 -4.20 -0.82
N ILE A 343 -10.04 -4.19 -0.43
CA ILE A 343 -9.58 -4.44 0.94
C ILE A 343 -8.79 -3.23 1.45
N LYS A 344 -8.39 -3.25 2.73
CA LYS A 344 -7.62 -2.17 3.37
C LYS A 344 -6.37 -1.73 2.59
N THR A 345 -5.79 -2.60 1.79
CA THR A 345 -4.57 -2.33 1.01
C THR A 345 -4.82 -2.07 -0.48
N SER A 346 -6.07 -2.05 -0.93
CA SER A 346 -6.41 -1.71 -2.32
C SER A 346 -6.09 -0.26 -2.62
N SER A 347 -5.33 0.01 -3.68
CA SER A 347 -4.91 1.35 -4.08
C SER A 347 -5.42 1.76 -5.46
N ALA A 348 -5.48 0.81 -6.40
CA ALA A 348 -5.93 1.08 -7.75
C ALA A 348 -6.47 -0.15 -8.48
N CYS A 349 -7.27 0.11 -9.50
CA CYS A 349 -7.61 -0.80 -10.60
C CYS A 349 -7.10 -0.17 -11.90
N LEU A 350 -6.02 -0.70 -12.44
CA LEU A 350 -5.40 -0.22 -13.68
C LEU A 350 -5.83 -1.07 -14.86
N CYS A 351 -6.50 -0.46 -15.82
CA CYS A 351 -7.00 -1.11 -17.04
C CYS A 351 -6.18 -0.65 -18.25
N LEU A 352 -5.43 -1.56 -18.87
CA LEU A 352 -4.54 -1.28 -19.99
C LEU A 352 -5.13 -1.84 -21.29
N GLU A 353 -5.06 -1.05 -22.36
CA GLU A 353 -5.41 -1.52 -23.72
C GLU A 353 -4.29 -2.33 -24.37
N LYS A 354 -3.04 -2.15 -23.91
CA LYS A 354 -1.88 -2.80 -24.47
C LYS A 354 -1.04 -3.42 -23.37
N ASP A 355 -0.64 -4.66 -23.56
CA ASP A 355 0.32 -5.35 -22.70
C ASP A 355 1.68 -5.50 -23.39
N ASP A 356 2.48 -4.43 -23.34
CA ASP A 356 3.83 -4.39 -23.93
C ASP A 356 4.77 -5.50 -23.40
N VAL A 357 4.42 -6.14 -22.29
CA VAL A 357 5.19 -7.25 -21.72
C VAL A 357 4.79 -8.58 -22.35
N ALA A 358 3.48 -8.83 -22.48
CA ALA A 358 2.96 -10.05 -23.10
C ALA A 358 3.22 -10.07 -24.62
N ASP A 359 3.12 -8.91 -25.26
CA ASP A 359 3.31 -8.77 -26.70
C ASP A 359 4.79 -8.83 -27.14
N ALA A 360 5.72 -8.74 -26.19
CA ALA A 360 7.15 -8.70 -26.48
C ALA A 360 7.78 -10.10 -26.52
N GLU A 361 8.51 -10.42 -27.57
CA GLU A 361 9.33 -11.62 -27.64
C GLU A 361 10.56 -11.50 -26.73
N GLN A 362 10.76 -12.49 -25.87
CA GLN A 362 11.92 -12.58 -25.00
C GLN A 362 13.12 -13.14 -25.76
N THR A 363 14.28 -12.50 -25.57
CA THR A 363 15.53 -12.97 -26.17
C THR A 363 16.58 -13.28 -25.10
N ALA A 364 17.69 -13.90 -25.52
CA ALA A 364 18.83 -14.17 -24.65
C ALA A 364 19.42 -12.88 -24.06
N CYS A 365 20.03 -12.97 -22.87
CA CYS A 365 20.71 -11.84 -22.27
C CYS A 365 21.89 -11.37 -23.12
N ILE A 366 21.90 -10.10 -23.49
CA ILE A 366 22.98 -9.47 -24.28
C ILE A 366 24.10 -8.87 -23.42
N ASN A 367 24.09 -9.10 -22.12
CA ASN A 367 25.09 -8.62 -21.13
C ASN A 367 25.31 -7.09 -21.13
N CYS A 368 24.29 -6.30 -21.43
CA CYS A 368 24.39 -4.83 -21.50
C CYS A 368 24.55 -4.10 -20.16
N GLY A 369 24.32 -4.76 -19.02
CA GLY A 369 24.46 -4.18 -17.67
C GLY A 369 23.36 -3.20 -17.24
N ARG A 370 22.38 -2.86 -18.09
CA ARG A 370 21.33 -1.86 -17.76
C ARG A 370 20.57 -2.22 -16.48
N CYS A 371 20.24 -3.49 -16.27
CA CYS A 371 19.54 -3.97 -15.06
C CYS A 371 20.34 -3.73 -13.77
N VAL A 372 21.69 -3.76 -13.83
CA VAL A 372 22.56 -3.45 -12.70
C VAL A 372 22.55 -1.94 -12.42
N GLY A 373 22.65 -1.12 -13.47
CA GLY A 373 22.71 0.34 -13.34
C GLY A 373 21.44 0.95 -12.69
N VAL A 374 20.27 0.32 -12.90
CA VAL A 374 19.00 0.81 -12.32
C VAL A 374 18.61 0.11 -11.03
N CYS A 375 19.33 -0.93 -10.61
CA CYS A 375 18.95 -1.69 -9.41
C CYS A 375 19.14 -0.84 -8.15
N PRO A 376 18.07 -0.47 -7.44
CA PRO A 376 18.19 0.35 -6.23
C PRO A 376 18.71 -0.44 -5.01
N GLY A 377 18.60 -1.79 -5.05
CA GLY A 377 19.18 -2.71 -4.05
C GLY A 377 20.60 -3.13 -4.37
N HIS A 378 21.23 -2.56 -5.42
CA HIS A 378 22.62 -2.78 -5.83
C HIS A 378 23.02 -4.25 -6.04
N VAL A 379 22.06 -5.13 -6.38
CA VAL A 379 22.34 -6.52 -6.76
C VAL A 379 22.64 -6.64 -8.27
N ILE A 380 22.97 -7.83 -8.73
CA ILE A 380 23.20 -8.13 -10.15
C ILE A 380 22.01 -8.94 -10.72
N PRO A 381 20.90 -8.29 -11.20
CA PRO A 381 19.66 -8.99 -11.51
C PRO A 381 19.81 -10.07 -12.60
N ALA A 382 20.62 -9.81 -13.62
CA ALA A 382 20.84 -10.79 -14.70
C ALA A 382 21.46 -12.09 -14.15
N ARG A 383 22.41 -11.98 -13.22
CA ARG A 383 23.06 -13.15 -12.59
C ARG A 383 22.14 -13.89 -11.65
N LEU A 384 21.38 -13.14 -10.84
CA LEU A 384 20.37 -13.73 -9.94
C LEU A 384 19.28 -14.47 -10.72
N ALA A 385 18.86 -13.94 -11.86
CA ALA A 385 17.89 -14.61 -12.74
C ALA A 385 18.49 -15.92 -13.31
N THR A 386 19.78 -15.94 -13.67
CA THR A 386 20.45 -17.17 -14.14
C THR A 386 20.48 -18.23 -13.03
N PHE A 387 20.79 -17.86 -11.78
CA PHE A 387 20.71 -18.82 -10.66
C PHE A 387 19.28 -19.34 -10.47
N ALA A 388 18.28 -18.46 -10.61
CA ALA A 388 16.87 -18.85 -10.51
C ALA A 388 16.46 -19.83 -11.64
N GLU A 389 16.88 -19.61 -12.86
CA GLU A 389 16.65 -20.51 -14.01
C GLU A 389 17.20 -21.92 -13.78
N HIS A 390 18.34 -22.02 -13.08
CA HIS A 390 18.98 -23.31 -12.80
C HIS A 390 18.61 -23.90 -11.41
N GLY A 391 17.75 -23.24 -10.64
CA GLY A 391 17.39 -23.73 -9.30
C GLY A 391 18.50 -23.62 -8.25
N ASP A 392 19.56 -22.85 -8.52
CA ASP A 392 20.73 -22.72 -7.65
C ASP A 392 20.46 -21.73 -6.51
N MET A 393 19.83 -22.24 -5.43
CA MET A 393 19.53 -21.45 -4.23
C MET A 393 20.77 -21.04 -3.45
N GLU A 394 21.83 -21.81 -3.49
CA GLU A 394 23.06 -21.52 -2.75
C GLU A 394 23.77 -20.30 -3.34
N SER A 395 24.05 -20.33 -4.65
CA SER A 395 24.65 -19.19 -5.34
C SER A 395 23.72 -17.97 -5.30
N PHE A 396 22.40 -18.14 -5.41
CA PHE A 396 21.44 -17.04 -5.30
C PHE A 396 21.58 -16.31 -3.96
N GLN A 397 21.68 -17.03 -2.84
CA GLN A 397 21.85 -16.43 -1.52
C GLN A 397 23.26 -15.81 -1.36
N LYS A 398 24.31 -16.50 -1.84
CA LYS A 398 25.71 -16.02 -1.80
C LYS A 398 25.93 -14.71 -2.55
N PHE A 399 25.15 -14.46 -3.61
CA PHE A 399 25.19 -13.23 -4.41
C PHE A 399 24.08 -12.26 -4.06
N ASP A 400 23.69 -12.21 -2.79
CA ASP A 400 22.77 -11.24 -2.22
C ASP A 400 21.37 -11.22 -2.86
N GLY A 401 20.89 -12.37 -3.37
CA GLY A 401 19.57 -12.47 -3.99
C GLY A 401 18.42 -12.08 -3.04
N MET A 402 18.63 -12.22 -1.73
CA MET A 402 17.65 -11.84 -0.71
C MET A 402 17.54 -10.32 -0.53
N GLU A 403 18.51 -9.52 -0.97
CA GLU A 403 18.45 -8.05 -0.95
C GLU A 403 17.54 -7.47 -2.05
N CYS A 404 17.10 -8.29 -3.00
CA CYS A 404 16.15 -7.85 -4.02
C CYS A 404 14.83 -7.40 -3.37
N CYS A 405 14.42 -6.15 -3.63
CA CYS A 405 13.14 -5.58 -3.16
C CYS A 405 11.96 -5.82 -4.12
N GLU A 406 12.15 -6.63 -5.16
CA GLU A 406 11.11 -7.04 -6.13
C GLU A 406 10.43 -5.87 -6.89
N CYS A 407 11.12 -4.72 -7.01
CA CYS A 407 10.57 -3.48 -7.54
C CYS A 407 10.27 -3.47 -9.05
N GLY A 408 10.77 -4.42 -9.83
CA GLY A 408 10.51 -4.46 -11.28
C GLY A 408 11.46 -3.63 -12.16
N CYS A 409 12.26 -2.71 -11.63
CA CYS A 409 13.16 -1.84 -12.43
C CYS A 409 14.04 -2.60 -13.44
N CYS A 410 14.57 -3.76 -13.03
CA CYS A 410 15.43 -4.57 -13.89
C CYS A 410 14.68 -5.20 -15.08
N SER A 411 13.44 -5.65 -14.90
CA SER A 411 12.58 -6.15 -15.98
C SER A 411 12.17 -5.01 -16.90
N TYR A 412 11.75 -3.87 -16.34
CA TYR A 412 11.35 -2.69 -17.09
C TYR A 412 12.42 -2.21 -18.08
N ILE A 413 13.67 -2.08 -17.62
CA ILE A 413 14.78 -1.55 -18.44
C ILE A 413 15.39 -2.58 -19.38
N CYS A 414 15.04 -3.87 -19.29
CA CYS A 414 15.67 -4.95 -20.03
C CYS A 414 15.34 -4.88 -21.52
N PRO A 415 16.31 -4.63 -22.44
CA PRO A 415 16.04 -4.60 -23.87
C PRO A 415 15.73 -6.00 -24.43
N ALA A 416 16.17 -7.07 -23.76
CA ALA A 416 15.87 -8.46 -24.10
C ALA A 416 14.53 -8.94 -23.52
N LYS A 417 13.75 -8.05 -22.91
CA LYS A 417 12.42 -8.32 -22.33
C LYS A 417 12.36 -9.51 -21.37
N ARG A 418 13.47 -9.80 -20.69
CA ARG A 418 13.53 -10.93 -19.73
C ARG A 418 12.73 -10.63 -18.47
N PRO A 419 11.94 -11.57 -17.94
CA PRO A 419 11.15 -11.40 -16.73
C PRO A 419 12.01 -11.54 -15.45
N LEU A 420 13.07 -10.73 -15.33
CA LEU A 420 14.09 -10.82 -14.29
C LEU A 420 13.48 -10.79 -12.89
N THR A 421 12.54 -9.89 -12.66
CA THR A 421 11.88 -9.74 -11.36
C THR A 421 11.10 -10.98 -10.97
N GLN A 422 10.34 -11.58 -11.89
CA GLN A 422 9.53 -12.78 -11.66
C GLN A 422 10.42 -13.97 -11.32
N MET A 423 11.53 -14.16 -12.04
CA MET A 423 12.50 -15.21 -11.78
C MET A 423 13.11 -15.07 -10.37
N ILE A 424 13.59 -13.87 -10.04
CA ILE A 424 14.20 -13.57 -8.72
C ILE A 424 13.16 -13.74 -7.61
N LYS A 425 11.93 -13.24 -7.79
CA LYS A 425 10.82 -13.36 -6.83
C LYS A 425 10.46 -14.82 -6.55
N SER A 426 10.41 -15.66 -7.59
CA SER A 426 10.16 -17.09 -7.46
C SER A 426 11.26 -17.78 -6.63
N MET A 427 12.53 -17.49 -6.92
CA MET A 427 13.65 -18.04 -6.17
C MET A 427 13.66 -17.56 -4.70
N ARG A 428 13.38 -16.27 -4.44
CA ARG A 428 13.23 -15.75 -3.07
C ARG A 428 12.16 -16.51 -2.27
N LYS A 429 11.00 -16.76 -2.89
CA LYS A 429 9.93 -17.57 -2.26
C LYS A 429 10.40 -18.98 -1.91
N MET A 430 11.14 -19.65 -2.80
CA MET A 430 11.70 -20.98 -2.56
C MET A 430 12.70 -20.96 -1.38
N VAL A 431 13.59 -19.98 -1.33
CA VAL A 431 14.55 -19.81 -0.21
C VAL A 431 13.80 -19.60 1.11
N LEU A 432 12.81 -18.72 1.15
CA LEU A 432 11.99 -18.47 2.36
C LEU A 432 11.22 -19.70 2.81
N ALA A 433 10.66 -20.48 1.87
CA ALA A 433 9.96 -21.73 2.17
C ALA A 433 10.90 -22.79 2.74
N SER A 434 12.14 -22.86 2.24
CA SER A 434 13.15 -23.80 2.77
C SER A 434 13.58 -23.48 4.21
N ARG A 435 13.59 -22.19 4.59
CA ARG A 435 13.92 -21.74 5.96
C ARG A 435 12.82 -22.09 6.99
N LYS A 436 11.56 -22.13 6.57
CA LYS A 436 10.41 -22.49 7.44
C LYS A 436 10.32 -23.99 7.73
N LYS A 437 11.00 -24.83 6.95
CA LYS A 437 11.02 -26.29 7.12
C LYS A 437 12.16 -26.79 8.01
N LYS A 438 13.10 -25.92 8.36
CA LYS A 438 14.17 -26.14 9.34
C LYS A 438 13.76 -25.54 10.69
#